data_765b2ba687933ba99df34c2f289aabdc
#
_entry.id   765b2ba687933ba99df34c2f289aabdc
#
_cell.length_a   1.000
_cell.length_b   1.000
_cell.length_c   1.000
_cell.angle_alpha   90.00
_cell.angle_beta   90.00
_cell.angle_gamma   90.00
#
_symmetry.space_group_name_H-M   'P 1'
#
loop_
_entity.id
_entity.type
_entity.pdbx_description
1 polymer ?
#
loop_
_entity_poly.entity_id
_entity_poly.type
_entity_poly.pdbx_seq_one_letter_code
_entity_poly.pdbx_strand_id
1 'polypeptide(L)'
;PGQFRWPVRMAEEVVTRLNNAGIRAVLLFGIPSEKDEKASGAYAKDGVIQQVIRAMKKACPEMVIITDLCACEYTSHGHCGHVGECLDGPGLLNDESLEMMQEIAVSQAEAGADIVAPSCMLDGMVCAIREALDKNGHHEVLVMSYSSKFASSLYGPFREAADSGFSFGDRTGYQAPASNRLEAFRESELDAAEGADILMVKPAGWFGDIITDIKQIGLPVAAYQVSGEYSMIKAAAEKGWLDERQVVMESLLSLKRAGADLLITYFAEDVCRWLDE
;
A
#
# COMPACT_ATOMS: atom_id res chain seq x y z
N PRO A 1 4.47 5.50 -17.71
CA PRO A 1 3.59 6.18 -18.68
C PRO A 1 2.15 6.21 -18.19
N GLY A 2 1.42 7.35 -18.36
CA GLY A 2 -0.01 7.45 -18.01
C GLY A 2 -0.34 7.57 -16.53
N GLN A 3 0.64 7.58 -15.64
CA GLN A 3 0.46 7.79 -14.20
C GLN A 3 0.96 9.18 -13.79
N PHE A 4 0.29 9.78 -12.80
CA PHE A 4 0.50 11.17 -12.42
C PHE A 4 0.57 11.33 -10.89
N ARG A 5 1.34 12.31 -10.44
CA ARG A 5 1.24 12.86 -9.09
C ARG A 5 0.19 13.97 -9.12
N TRP A 6 -0.82 13.86 -8.28
CA TRP A 6 -1.91 14.82 -8.23
C TRP A 6 -1.73 15.77 -7.04
N PRO A 7 -1.77 17.09 -7.24
CA PRO A 7 -1.74 18.02 -6.11
C PRO A 7 -3.07 17.95 -5.32
N VAL A 8 -3.02 18.25 -4.02
CA VAL A 8 -4.17 18.22 -3.11
C VAL A 8 -5.41 18.93 -3.68
N ARG A 9 -5.21 20.10 -4.31
CA ARG A 9 -6.30 20.88 -4.92
C ARG A 9 -7.11 20.16 -6.00
N MET A 10 -6.59 19.07 -6.55
CA MET A 10 -7.27 18.26 -7.57
C MET A 10 -7.98 17.03 -7.01
N ALA A 11 -7.93 16.81 -5.70
CA ALA A 11 -8.47 15.60 -5.07
C ALA A 11 -9.97 15.40 -5.36
N GLU A 12 -10.78 16.46 -5.28
CA GLU A 12 -12.22 16.41 -5.57
C GLU A 12 -12.50 16.05 -7.04
N GLU A 13 -11.76 16.62 -7.99
CA GLU A 13 -11.89 16.32 -9.42
C GLU A 13 -11.47 14.88 -9.73
N VAL A 14 -10.32 14.45 -9.20
CA VAL A 14 -9.79 13.11 -9.43
C VAL A 14 -10.73 12.04 -8.89
N VAL A 15 -11.22 12.17 -7.65
CA VAL A 15 -12.12 11.15 -7.08
C VAL A 15 -13.45 11.08 -7.83
N THR A 16 -13.99 12.23 -8.27
CA THR A 16 -15.22 12.26 -9.06
C THR A 16 -15.03 11.56 -10.40
N ARG A 17 -13.91 11.80 -11.09
CA ARG A 17 -13.55 11.13 -12.35
C ARG A 17 -13.43 9.61 -12.16
N LEU A 18 -12.73 9.17 -11.10
CA LEU A 18 -12.54 7.76 -10.80
C LEU A 18 -13.87 7.06 -10.48
N ASN A 19 -14.73 7.70 -9.69
CA ASN A 19 -16.05 7.16 -9.37
C ASN A 19 -16.93 7.02 -10.62
N ASN A 20 -16.91 8.01 -11.53
CA ASN A 20 -17.61 7.97 -12.80
C ASN A 20 -17.08 6.87 -13.73
N ALA A 21 -15.79 6.54 -13.63
CA ALA A 21 -15.17 5.43 -14.35
C ALA A 21 -15.47 4.05 -13.74
N GLY A 22 -16.29 3.96 -12.68
CA GLY A 22 -16.65 2.68 -12.03
C GLY A 22 -15.72 2.25 -10.90
N ILE A 23 -14.69 3.01 -10.56
CA ILE A 23 -13.77 2.70 -9.46
C ILE A 23 -14.45 3.03 -8.14
N ARG A 24 -14.40 2.08 -7.19
CA ARG A 24 -15.08 2.19 -5.89
C ARG A 24 -14.14 2.31 -4.70
N ALA A 25 -12.84 2.07 -4.92
CA ALA A 25 -11.82 2.18 -3.89
C ALA A 25 -10.52 2.77 -4.48
N VAL A 26 -9.81 3.56 -3.71
CA VAL A 26 -8.51 4.12 -4.07
C VAL A 26 -7.51 3.91 -2.94
N LEU A 27 -6.26 3.59 -3.30
CA LEU A 27 -5.14 3.51 -2.37
C LEU A 27 -4.27 4.75 -2.54
N LEU A 28 -4.14 5.55 -1.48
CA LEU A 28 -3.47 6.84 -1.48
C LEU A 28 -2.04 6.75 -0.92
N PHE A 29 -1.11 7.43 -1.57
CA PHE A 29 0.26 7.65 -1.12
C PHE A 29 0.52 9.16 -1.01
N GLY A 30 1.05 9.62 0.12
CA GLY A 30 1.34 11.03 0.35
C GLY A 30 2.79 11.38 0.01
N ILE A 31 2.99 12.45 -0.74
CA ILE A 31 4.32 12.99 -1.00
C ILE A 31 4.37 14.40 -0.38
N PRO A 32 4.95 14.55 0.82
CA PRO A 32 5.03 15.85 1.48
C PRO A 32 6.03 16.77 0.78
N SER A 33 5.88 18.09 0.97
CA SER A 33 6.84 19.09 0.48
C SER A 33 8.13 19.12 1.30
N GLU A 34 8.05 18.72 2.56
CA GLU A 34 9.17 18.67 3.50
C GLU A 34 9.19 17.33 4.21
N LYS A 35 10.39 16.81 4.48
CA LYS A 35 10.64 15.56 5.17
C LYS A 35 11.53 15.81 6.37
N ASP A 36 11.31 15.07 7.45
CA ASP A 36 12.14 15.12 8.64
C ASP A 36 12.46 13.69 9.16
N GLU A 37 13.31 13.59 10.18
CA GLU A 37 13.72 12.30 10.74
C GLU A 37 12.57 11.57 11.45
N LYS A 38 11.53 12.32 11.87
CA LYS A 38 10.40 11.81 12.66
C LYS A 38 9.16 11.54 11.81
N ALA A 39 9.22 11.78 10.49
CA ALA A 39 8.07 11.68 9.60
C ALA A 39 6.86 12.52 10.08
N SER A 40 7.08 13.69 10.68
CA SER A 40 6.02 14.48 11.35
C SER A 40 4.86 14.84 10.40
N GLY A 41 5.13 15.00 9.11
CA GLY A 41 4.12 15.23 8.08
C GLY A 41 3.15 14.05 7.86
N ALA A 42 3.48 12.83 8.29
CA ALA A 42 2.65 11.65 8.10
C ALA A 42 1.42 11.63 9.03
N TYR A 43 1.58 12.18 10.24
CA TYR A 43 0.52 12.24 11.26
C TYR A 43 0.04 13.67 11.57
N ALA A 44 0.55 14.66 10.84
CA ALA A 44 0.08 16.04 10.99
C ALA A 44 -1.41 16.15 10.63
N LYS A 45 -2.20 16.84 11.48
CA LYS A 45 -3.64 17.02 11.28
C LYS A 45 -4.02 17.61 9.92
N ASP A 46 -3.14 18.45 9.36
CA ASP A 46 -3.24 19.08 8.05
C ASP A 46 -2.20 18.52 7.05
N GLY A 47 -1.70 17.32 7.31
CA GLY A 47 -0.80 16.59 6.40
C GLY A 47 -1.43 16.36 5.02
N VAL A 48 -0.58 16.10 4.04
CA VAL A 48 -1.01 15.95 2.63
C VAL A 48 -2.11 14.91 2.46
N ILE A 49 -1.98 13.74 3.10
CA ILE A 49 -2.98 12.65 3.01
C ILE A 49 -4.27 13.03 3.74
N GLN A 50 -4.19 13.62 4.94
CA GLN A 50 -5.35 14.04 5.71
C GLN A 50 -6.19 15.10 4.97
N GLN A 51 -5.54 16.01 4.24
CA GLN A 51 -6.23 16.96 3.38
C GLN A 51 -6.92 16.27 2.19
N VAL A 52 -6.22 15.33 1.52
CA VAL A 52 -6.78 14.57 0.38
C VAL A 52 -7.96 13.72 0.81
N ILE A 53 -7.88 12.98 1.93
CA ILE A 53 -8.97 12.17 2.46
C ILE A 53 -10.23 13.03 2.63
N ARG A 54 -10.12 14.15 3.36
CA ARG A 54 -11.25 15.06 3.61
C ARG A 54 -11.84 15.62 2.32
N ALA A 55 -11.01 16.02 1.36
CA ALA A 55 -11.48 16.53 0.08
C ALA A 55 -12.20 15.46 -0.74
N MET A 56 -11.65 14.24 -0.81
CA MET A 56 -12.26 13.12 -1.53
C MET A 56 -13.57 12.67 -0.90
N LYS A 57 -13.61 12.51 0.43
CA LYS A 57 -14.83 12.15 1.17
C LYS A 57 -15.95 13.19 1.06
N LYS A 58 -15.57 14.47 0.98
CA LYS A 58 -16.54 15.55 0.75
C LYS A 58 -17.17 15.48 -0.65
N ALA A 59 -16.36 15.19 -1.67
CA ALA A 59 -16.82 15.13 -3.08
C ALA A 59 -17.52 13.81 -3.43
N CYS A 60 -17.09 12.69 -2.84
CA CYS A 60 -17.57 11.35 -3.12
C CYS A 60 -17.59 10.52 -1.81
N PRO A 61 -18.61 10.68 -0.97
CA PRO A 61 -18.67 10.01 0.34
C PRO A 61 -18.63 8.47 0.27
N GLU A 62 -19.14 7.90 -0.82
CA GLU A 62 -19.22 6.46 -1.06
C GLU A 62 -17.87 5.85 -1.54
N MET A 63 -16.89 6.68 -1.95
CA MET A 63 -15.57 6.17 -2.34
C MET A 63 -14.87 5.58 -1.13
N VAL A 64 -14.43 4.33 -1.22
CA VAL A 64 -13.60 3.70 -0.20
C VAL A 64 -12.19 4.27 -0.29
N ILE A 65 -11.77 4.96 0.75
CA ILE A 65 -10.44 5.56 0.84
C ILE A 65 -9.53 4.63 1.65
N ILE A 66 -8.56 4.05 0.97
CA ILE A 66 -7.49 3.26 1.57
C ILE A 66 -6.25 4.14 1.65
N THR A 67 -5.56 4.17 2.77
CA THR A 67 -4.33 4.94 2.93
C THR A 67 -3.13 4.03 3.16
N ASP A 68 -2.08 4.19 2.38
CA ASP A 68 -0.79 3.57 2.73
C ASP A 68 -0.32 4.15 4.06
N LEU A 69 0.03 3.27 4.99
CA LEU A 69 0.52 3.64 6.30
C LEU A 69 2.01 3.29 6.38
N CYS A 70 2.83 4.29 6.06
CA CYS A 70 4.28 4.18 6.05
C CYS A 70 4.92 5.52 6.39
N ALA A 71 6.15 5.47 6.90
CA ALA A 71 6.96 6.64 7.16
C ALA A 71 7.91 6.99 5.99
N CYS A 72 8.18 6.07 5.05
CA CYS A 72 9.29 6.22 4.10
C CYS A 72 9.13 7.38 3.11
N GLU A 73 7.92 7.83 2.81
CA GLU A 73 7.66 9.03 2.01
C GLU A 73 7.92 10.31 2.79
N TYR A 74 7.92 10.26 4.14
CA TYR A 74 7.96 11.41 5.05
C TYR A 74 9.29 11.52 5.80
N THR A 75 10.06 10.43 5.93
CA THR A 75 11.38 10.47 6.56
C THR A 75 12.44 11.01 5.62
N SER A 76 13.36 11.82 6.16
CA SER A 76 14.51 12.35 5.42
C SER A 76 15.51 11.27 4.97
N HIS A 77 15.53 10.14 5.66
CA HIS A 77 16.39 8.98 5.35
C HIS A 77 15.71 7.92 4.47
N GLY A 78 14.38 7.99 4.24
CA GLY A 78 13.63 7.08 3.37
C GLY A 78 13.37 5.68 3.92
N HIS A 79 13.66 5.40 5.20
CA HIS A 79 13.27 4.16 5.87
C HIS A 79 11.89 4.25 6.49
N CYS A 80 11.28 3.07 6.75
CA CYS A 80 9.86 2.93 7.12
C CYS A 80 9.57 3.16 8.62
N GLY A 81 10.47 3.75 9.39
CA GLY A 81 10.32 4.01 10.82
C GLY A 81 11.54 4.71 11.41
N HIS A 82 11.68 4.68 12.72
CA HIS A 82 12.84 5.20 13.43
C HIS A 82 14.09 4.40 13.11
N VAL A 83 15.22 5.08 12.91
CA VAL A 83 16.52 4.48 12.65
C VAL A 83 17.43 4.70 13.84
N GLY A 84 18.17 3.68 14.24
CA GLY A 84 19.15 3.75 15.32
C GLY A 84 20.21 2.65 15.21
N GLU A 85 21.05 2.51 16.22
CA GLU A 85 22.09 1.49 16.27
C GLU A 85 21.48 0.13 16.60
N CYS A 86 21.65 -0.83 15.69
CA CYS A 86 21.30 -2.24 15.84
C CYS A 86 22.57 -3.09 15.94
N LEU A 87 22.44 -4.41 16.16
CA LEU A 87 23.57 -5.32 16.33
C LEU A 87 24.56 -5.30 15.13
N ASP A 88 24.04 -5.12 13.92
CA ASP A 88 24.82 -5.15 12.68
C ASP A 88 25.00 -3.74 12.05
N GLY A 89 24.88 -2.68 12.85
CA GLY A 89 25.01 -1.29 12.43
C GLY A 89 23.66 -0.56 12.37
N PRO A 90 23.57 0.60 11.70
CA PRO A 90 22.33 1.37 11.61
C PRO A 90 21.20 0.56 11.00
N GLY A 91 20.06 0.50 11.70
CA GLY A 91 18.88 -0.26 11.29
C GLY A 91 17.58 0.35 11.79
N LEU A 92 16.47 -0.32 11.46
CA LEU A 92 15.15 0.08 11.90
C LEU A 92 14.92 -0.35 13.36
N LEU A 93 14.48 0.58 14.19
CA LEU A 93 14.09 0.30 15.58
C LEU A 93 12.60 -0.05 15.59
N ASN A 94 12.28 -1.34 15.74
CA ASN A 94 10.93 -1.86 15.64
C ASN A 94 9.98 -1.17 16.63
N ASP A 95 10.23 -1.36 17.92
CA ASP A 95 9.28 -0.95 18.97
C ASP A 95 9.07 0.56 19.02
N GLU A 96 10.13 1.36 18.83
CA GLU A 96 10.02 2.83 18.74
C GLU A 96 9.23 3.27 17.49
N SER A 97 9.28 2.48 16.41
CA SER A 97 8.54 2.77 15.20
C SER A 97 7.05 2.47 15.33
N LEU A 98 6.63 1.54 16.21
CA LEU A 98 5.22 1.21 16.43
C LEU A 98 4.42 2.40 16.94
N GLU A 99 4.98 3.23 17.83
CA GLU A 99 4.31 4.45 18.33
C GLU A 99 3.99 5.42 17.19
N MET A 100 4.95 5.61 16.27
CA MET A 100 4.73 6.44 15.07
C MET A 100 3.63 5.86 14.18
N MET A 101 3.59 4.52 13.97
CA MET A 101 2.56 3.88 13.17
C MET A 101 1.16 4.06 13.78
N GLN A 102 1.05 4.02 15.10
CA GLN A 102 -0.20 4.31 15.82
C GLN A 102 -0.68 5.74 15.59
N GLU A 103 0.22 6.73 15.69
CA GLU A 103 -0.11 8.14 15.44
C GLU A 103 -0.57 8.38 14.00
N ILE A 104 0.10 7.77 13.01
CA ILE A 104 -0.27 7.86 11.60
C ILE A 104 -1.66 7.25 11.39
N ALA A 105 -1.92 6.05 11.92
CA ALA A 105 -3.20 5.35 11.78
C ALA A 105 -4.37 6.18 12.32
N VAL A 106 -4.24 6.70 13.54
CA VAL A 106 -5.27 7.53 14.18
C VAL A 106 -5.50 8.82 13.39
N SER A 107 -4.44 9.50 12.95
CA SER A 107 -4.54 10.73 12.16
C SER A 107 -5.25 10.51 10.80
N GLN A 108 -4.97 9.38 10.13
CA GLN A 108 -5.65 9.02 8.88
C GLN A 108 -7.13 8.67 9.11
N ALA A 109 -7.44 7.93 10.19
CA ALA A 109 -8.81 7.59 10.58
C ALA A 109 -9.63 8.84 10.94
N GLU A 110 -9.07 9.77 11.73
CA GLU A 110 -9.70 11.07 12.04
C GLU A 110 -9.99 11.92 10.81
N ALA A 111 -9.15 11.78 9.76
CA ALA A 111 -9.37 12.46 8.49
C ALA A 111 -10.49 11.83 7.65
N GLY A 112 -10.92 10.59 7.96
CA GLY A 112 -12.01 9.86 7.30
C GLY A 112 -11.55 8.72 6.39
N ALA A 113 -10.37 8.14 6.59
CA ALA A 113 -9.98 6.91 5.91
C ALA A 113 -10.90 5.75 6.32
N ASP A 114 -11.32 4.93 5.36
CA ASP A 114 -12.10 3.72 5.62
C ASP A 114 -11.19 2.52 5.96
N ILE A 115 -10.00 2.50 5.38
CA ILE A 115 -9.01 1.43 5.53
C ILE A 115 -7.63 2.05 5.69
N VAL A 116 -6.87 1.63 6.70
CA VAL A 116 -5.45 1.90 6.81
C VAL A 116 -4.66 0.67 6.37
N ALA A 117 -3.59 0.88 5.59
CA ALA A 117 -2.84 -0.21 4.99
C ALA A 117 -1.35 -0.16 5.41
N PRO A 118 -1.01 -0.75 6.58
CA PRO A 118 0.35 -0.74 7.11
C PRO A 118 1.32 -1.49 6.18
N SER A 119 2.37 -0.80 5.74
CA SER A 119 3.28 -1.30 4.71
C SER A 119 4.75 -1.39 5.14
N CYS A 120 5.05 -1.16 6.43
CA CYS A 120 6.42 -1.12 6.95
C CYS A 120 7.02 -2.49 7.24
N MET A 121 6.22 -3.54 7.41
CA MET A 121 6.67 -4.89 7.81
C MET A 121 7.38 -4.90 9.17
N LEU A 122 6.81 -4.20 10.15
CA LEU A 122 7.28 -4.19 11.54
C LEU A 122 6.57 -5.28 12.34
N ASP A 123 7.29 -5.97 13.22
CA ASP A 123 6.70 -6.98 14.09
C ASP A 123 5.70 -6.33 15.07
N GLY A 124 4.49 -6.91 15.16
CA GLY A 124 3.42 -6.40 16.03
C GLY A 124 2.73 -5.13 15.54
N MET A 125 3.00 -4.69 14.31
CA MET A 125 2.48 -3.43 13.79
C MET A 125 0.96 -3.44 13.65
N VAL A 126 0.37 -4.54 13.19
CA VAL A 126 -1.08 -4.67 13.03
C VAL A 126 -1.78 -4.58 14.37
N CYS A 127 -1.27 -5.29 15.39
CA CYS A 127 -1.79 -5.23 16.76
C CYS A 127 -1.75 -3.81 17.31
N ALA A 128 -0.59 -3.15 17.22
CA ALA A 128 -0.41 -1.78 17.72
C ALA A 128 -1.39 -0.79 17.03
N ILE A 129 -1.55 -0.89 15.72
CA ILE A 129 -2.48 -0.05 14.95
C ILE A 129 -3.93 -0.32 15.37
N ARG A 130 -4.35 -1.59 15.46
CA ARG A 130 -5.72 -1.95 15.83
C ARG A 130 -6.07 -1.44 17.23
N GLU A 131 -5.17 -1.64 18.19
CA GLU A 131 -5.35 -1.12 19.56
C GLU A 131 -5.47 0.40 19.59
N ALA A 132 -4.64 1.12 18.83
CA ALA A 132 -4.70 2.58 18.76
C ALA A 132 -6.00 3.09 18.14
N LEU A 133 -6.45 2.48 17.05
CA LEU A 133 -7.73 2.81 16.41
C LEU A 133 -8.91 2.58 17.36
N ASP A 134 -8.96 1.42 18.02
CA ASP A 134 -10.02 1.07 18.96
C ASP A 134 -10.07 2.00 20.18
N LYS A 135 -8.91 2.29 20.75
CA LYS A 135 -8.79 3.22 21.89
C LYS A 135 -9.28 4.64 21.55
N ASN A 136 -9.16 5.05 20.29
CA ASN A 136 -9.61 6.36 19.80
C ASN A 136 -11.02 6.31 19.18
N GLY A 137 -11.75 5.18 19.27
CA GLY A 137 -13.14 5.05 18.82
C GLY A 137 -13.31 4.79 17.33
N HIS A 138 -12.25 4.41 16.63
CA HIS A 138 -12.25 4.12 15.18
C HIS A 138 -12.41 2.62 14.88
N HIS A 139 -13.39 1.96 15.55
CA HIS A 139 -13.63 0.52 15.41
C HIS A 139 -14.03 0.09 14.00
N GLU A 140 -14.62 0.99 13.21
CA GLU A 140 -15.09 0.72 11.85
C GLU A 140 -13.99 0.86 10.78
N VAL A 141 -12.82 1.40 11.16
CA VAL A 141 -11.68 1.53 10.23
C VAL A 141 -10.98 0.19 10.11
N LEU A 142 -10.94 -0.36 8.89
CA LEU A 142 -10.32 -1.65 8.63
C LEU A 142 -8.80 -1.54 8.55
N VAL A 143 -8.12 -2.65 8.86
CA VAL A 143 -6.66 -2.79 8.68
C VAL A 143 -6.39 -3.76 7.53
N MET A 144 -5.83 -3.24 6.42
CA MET A 144 -5.35 -4.03 5.28
C MET A 144 -3.83 -4.18 5.38
N SER A 145 -3.36 -5.27 5.96
CA SER A 145 -1.93 -5.47 6.15
C SER A 145 -1.23 -5.88 4.85
N TYR A 146 -0.06 -5.29 4.60
CA TYR A 146 0.90 -5.77 3.60
C TYR A 146 1.63 -7.02 4.13
N SER A 147 0.89 -7.99 4.58
CA SER A 147 1.34 -9.17 5.32
C SER A 147 2.37 -10.03 4.58
N SER A 148 2.32 -10.06 3.25
CA SER A 148 3.29 -10.74 2.39
C SER A 148 3.94 -9.75 1.43
N LYS A 149 4.79 -8.85 1.95
CA LYS A 149 5.53 -7.88 1.14
C LYS A 149 6.97 -8.32 0.94
N PHE A 150 7.31 -8.68 -0.27
CA PHE A 150 8.64 -9.16 -0.64
C PHE A 150 9.58 -8.04 -1.03
N ALA A 151 10.86 -8.18 -0.70
CA ALA A 151 11.93 -7.36 -1.27
C ALA A 151 11.97 -7.58 -2.78
N SER A 152 11.80 -6.50 -3.57
CA SER A 152 11.67 -6.61 -5.01
C SER A 152 12.22 -5.41 -5.76
N SER A 153 12.86 -5.68 -6.91
CA SER A 153 13.26 -4.66 -7.88
C SER A 153 12.07 -4.04 -8.63
N LEU A 154 10.89 -4.69 -8.59
CA LEU A 154 9.67 -4.19 -9.22
C LEU A 154 9.10 -2.92 -8.59
N TYR A 155 9.67 -2.46 -7.47
CA TYR A 155 9.31 -1.17 -6.86
C TYR A 155 10.05 0.03 -7.44
N GLY A 156 10.99 -0.17 -8.36
CA GLY A 156 11.83 0.91 -8.92
C GLY A 156 11.04 2.13 -9.39
N PRO A 157 10.05 1.99 -10.30
CA PRO A 157 9.28 3.15 -10.79
C PRO A 157 8.48 3.86 -9.68
N PHE A 158 7.97 3.12 -8.69
CA PHE A 158 7.27 3.72 -7.54
C PHE A 158 8.23 4.51 -6.65
N ARG A 159 9.41 3.98 -6.33
CA ARG A 159 10.41 4.68 -5.49
C ARG A 159 10.79 6.04 -6.07
N GLU A 160 10.97 6.11 -7.39
CA GLU A 160 11.21 7.37 -8.11
C GLU A 160 9.97 8.27 -8.04
N ALA A 161 8.78 7.71 -8.33
CA ALA A 161 7.54 8.46 -8.33
C ALA A 161 7.16 9.00 -6.95
N ALA A 162 7.38 8.26 -5.86
CA ALA A 162 7.04 8.63 -4.49
C ALA A 162 8.17 9.40 -3.78
N ASP A 163 9.32 9.59 -4.46
CA ASP A 163 10.51 10.19 -3.83
C ASP A 163 10.88 9.50 -2.50
N SER A 164 10.76 8.15 -2.48
CA SER A 164 10.95 7.31 -1.28
C SER A 164 12.21 6.44 -1.37
N GLY A 165 13.24 6.94 -2.05
CA GLY A 165 14.57 6.35 -2.08
C GLY A 165 15.20 6.39 -0.68
N PHE A 166 15.85 5.30 -0.26
CA PHE A 166 16.59 5.25 1.01
C PHE A 166 18.00 5.85 0.84
N SER A 167 18.46 6.56 1.90
CA SER A 167 19.77 7.25 1.89
C SER A 167 20.94 6.32 2.22
N PHE A 168 20.68 5.14 2.81
CA PHE A 168 21.69 4.12 3.13
C PHE A 168 21.07 2.72 3.12
N GLY A 169 21.89 1.67 3.01
CA GLY A 169 21.44 0.27 3.07
C GLY A 169 20.42 -0.10 2.01
N ASP A 170 19.51 -0.96 2.39
CA ASP A 170 18.35 -1.38 1.60
C ASP A 170 17.18 -1.75 2.55
N ARG A 171 16.13 -2.39 2.03
CA ARG A 171 14.96 -2.81 2.83
C ARG A 171 14.88 -4.33 3.00
N THR A 172 15.94 -5.08 2.65
CA THR A 172 15.93 -6.55 2.76
C THR A 172 15.94 -7.04 4.19
N GLY A 173 16.36 -6.18 5.15
CA GLY A 173 16.37 -6.51 6.57
C GLY A 173 14.98 -6.60 7.22
N TYR A 174 13.93 -6.06 6.55
CA TYR A 174 12.55 -6.07 7.09
C TYR A 174 11.47 -6.39 6.05
N GLN A 175 11.83 -6.61 4.78
CA GLN A 175 10.90 -7.14 3.77
C GLN A 175 11.19 -8.62 3.55
N ALA A 176 10.14 -9.44 3.35
CA ALA A 176 10.29 -10.88 3.18
C ALA A 176 11.22 -11.22 1.99
N PRO A 177 12.12 -12.19 2.12
CA PRO A 177 12.94 -12.65 1.02
C PRO A 177 12.07 -13.38 -0.02
N ALA A 178 12.24 -13.06 -1.29
CA ALA A 178 11.45 -13.66 -2.39
C ALA A 178 11.56 -15.20 -2.48
N SER A 179 12.58 -15.78 -1.87
CA SER A 179 12.82 -17.23 -1.85
C SER A 179 12.13 -17.97 -0.70
N ASN A 180 11.53 -17.25 0.27
CA ASN A 180 10.98 -17.89 1.48
C ASN A 180 9.45 -17.79 1.55
N ARG A 181 8.79 -18.77 0.94
CA ARG A 181 7.33 -18.93 0.95
C ARG A 181 6.75 -19.14 2.35
N LEU A 182 7.46 -19.89 3.21
CA LEU A 182 6.95 -20.23 4.54
C LEU A 182 6.92 -19.02 5.48
N GLU A 183 7.86 -18.11 5.34
CA GLU A 183 7.88 -16.85 6.09
C GLU A 183 6.66 -15.98 5.72
N ALA A 184 6.38 -15.80 4.43
CA ALA A 184 5.22 -15.04 3.97
C ALA A 184 3.89 -15.59 4.52
N PHE A 185 3.75 -16.91 4.58
CA PHE A 185 2.57 -17.54 5.17
C PHE A 185 2.48 -17.27 6.67
N ARG A 186 3.59 -17.46 7.39
CA ARG A 186 3.66 -17.24 8.84
C ARG A 186 3.34 -15.77 9.21
N GLU A 187 3.93 -14.81 8.50
CA GLU A 187 3.64 -13.39 8.72
C GLU A 187 2.16 -13.08 8.50
N SER A 188 1.56 -13.67 7.47
CA SER A 188 0.13 -13.48 7.21
C SER A 188 -0.77 -14.12 8.30
N GLU A 189 -0.36 -15.25 8.89
CA GLU A 189 -1.06 -15.83 10.06
C GLU A 189 -0.93 -14.94 11.30
N LEU A 190 0.25 -14.36 11.53
CA LEU A 190 0.49 -13.44 12.65
C LEU A 190 -0.34 -12.18 12.49
N ASP A 191 -0.31 -11.52 11.34
CA ASP A 191 -1.11 -10.33 11.06
C ASP A 191 -2.63 -10.58 11.21
N ALA A 192 -3.11 -11.76 10.77
CA ALA A 192 -4.51 -12.15 10.98
C ALA A 192 -4.85 -12.30 12.48
N ALA A 193 -3.94 -12.90 13.27
CA ALA A 193 -4.10 -13.05 14.71
C ALA A 193 -4.01 -11.71 15.47
N GLU A 194 -3.25 -10.75 14.95
CA GLU A 194 -3.11 -9.40 15.45
C GLU A 194 -4.29 -8.48 15.12
N GLY A 195 -5.21 -8.92 14.26
CA GLY A 195 -6.46 -8.20 13.96
C GLY A 195 -6.48 -7.52 12.60
N ALA A 196 -5.70 -7.98 11.62
CA ALA A 196 -5.89 -7.58 10.22
C ALA A 196 -7.25 -8.05 9.71
N ASP A 197 -7.95 -7.17 8.97
CA ASP A 197 -9.21 -7.49 8.30
C ASP A 197 -8.99 -8.01 6.88
N ILE A 198 -7.91 -7.58 6.24
CA ILE A 198 -7.53 -7.93 4.87
C ILE A 198 -6.03 -8.20 4.84
N LEU A 199 -5.62 -9.30 4.20
CA LEU A 199 -4.22 -9.64 3.97
C LEU A 199 -3.80 -9.25 2.55
N MET A 200 -2.57 -8.79 2.34
CA MET A 200 -2.11 -8.36 1.02
C MET A 200 -0.79 -9.02 0.60
N VAL A 201 -0.73 -9.46 -0.66
CA VAL A 201 0.49 -9.90 -1.32
C VAL A 201 1.04 -8.80 -2.22
N LYS A 202 2.33 -8.45 -2.05
CA LYS A 202 3.02 -7.43 -2.84
C LYS A 202 4.51 -7.79 -3.09
N PRO A 203 4.98 -7.81 -4.34
CA PRO A 203 4.23 -7.73 -5.60
C PRO A 203 3.37 -8.97 -5.81
N ALA A 204 2.33 -8.90 -6.63
CA ALA A 204 1.40 -10.02 -6.77
C ALA A 204 1.67 -10.94 -7.97
N GLY A 205 2.13 -10.41 -9.10
CA GLY A 205 2.15 -11.15 -10.36
C GLY A 205 3.06 -12.37 -10.38
N TRP A 206 4.18 -12.32 -9.66
CA TRP A 206 5.10 -13.47 -9.56
C TRP A 206 4.87 -14.32 -8.30
N PHE A 207 3.91 -13.95 -7.46
CA PHE A 207 3.64 -14.55 -6.15
C PHE A 207 2.21 -15.12 -6.05
N GLY A 208 1.71 -15.65 -7.16
CA GLY A 208 0.37 -16.28 -7.20
C GLY A 208 0.24 -17.51 -6.29
N ASP A 209 1.32 -18.22 -6.02
CA ASP A 209 1.40 -19.31 -5.05
C ASP A 209 1.17 -18.79 -3.62
N ILE A 210 1.74 -17.64 -3.27
CA ILE A 210 1.55 -17.02 -1.96
C ILE A 210 0.09 -16.58 -1.78
N ILE A 211 -0.54 -16.00 -2.82
CA ILE A 211 -1.96 -15.66 -2.77
C ILE A 211 -2.81 -16.90 -2.45
N THR A 212 -2.48 -18.03 -3.10
CA THR A 212 -3.18 -19.30 -2.88
C THR A 212 -3.00 -19.83 -1.45
N ASP A 213 -1.80 -19.69 -0.90
CA ASP A 213 -1.51 -20.11 0.46
C ASP A 213 -2.25 -19.28 1.50
N ILE A 214 -2.07 -17.95 1.47
CA ILE A 214 -2.66 -17.08 2.48
C ILE A 214 -4.18 -17.02 2.42
N LYS A 215 -4.78 -17.34 1.27
CA LYS A 215 -6.24 -17.50 1.14
C LYS A 215 -6.79 -18.57 2.08
N GLN A 216 -5.99 -19.55 2.48
CA GLN A 216 -6.38 -20.61 3.42
C GLN A 216 -6.57 -20.10 4.86
N ILE A 217 -6.05 -18.93 5.19
CA ILE A 217 -6.22 -18.29 6.51
C ILE A 217 -7.68 -17.88 6.73
N GLY A 218 -8.43 -17.62 5.65
CA GLY A 218 -9.87 -17.38 5.70
C GLY A 218 -10.27 -15.89 5.69
N LEU A 219 -9.32 -14.97 5.61
CA LEU A 219 -9.58 -13.54 5.41
C LEU A 219 -9.63 -13.18 3.92
N PRO A 220 -10.23 -12.01 3.56
CA PRO A 220 -10.08 -11.44 2.24
C PRO A 220 -8.60 -11.20 1.88
N VAL A 221 -8.24 -11.46 0.62
CA VAL A 221 -6.87 -11.28 0.12
C VAL A 221 -6.82 -10.21 -0.96
N ALA A 222 -5.98 -9.21 -0.76
CA ALA A 222 -5.64 -8.19 -1.74
C ALA A 222 -4.36 -8.60 -2.50
N ALA A 223 -4.39 -8.45 -3.82
CA ALA A 223 -3.23 -8.67 -4.67
C ALA A 223 -2.80 -7.35 -5.32
N TYR A 224 -1.57 -6.90 -5.02
CA TYR A 224 -1.05 -5.64 -5.54
C TYR A 224 -0.12 -5.85 -6.74
N GLN A 225 -0.63 -5.57 -7.94
CA GLN A 225 0.15 -5.47 -9.15
C GLN A 225 0.92 -4.13 -9.14
N VAL A 226 2.24 -4.21 -8.94
CA VAL A 226 3.05 -3.02 -8.63
C VAL A 226 3.57 -2.29 -9.87
N SER A 227 4.21 -1.14 -9.64
CA SER A 227 4.67 -0.23 -10.69
C SER A 227 5.63 -0.86 -11.72
N GLY A 228 6.51 -1.78 -11.31
CA GLY A 228 7.39 -2.51 -12.22
C GLY A 228 6.62 -3.45 -13.13
N GLU A 229 5.61 -4.15 -12.61
CA GLU A 229 4.74 -5.02 -13.41
C GLU A 229 3.94 -4.21 -14.44
N TYR A 230 3.36 -3.09 -14.01
CA TYR A 230 2.71 -2.13 -14.90
C TYR A 230 3.66 -1.65 -15.99
N SER A 231 4.85 -1.21 -15.63
CA SER A 231 5.84 -0.65 -16.57
C SER A 231 6.34 -1.68 -17.57
N MET A 232 6.51 -2.95 -17.18
CA MET A 232 6.89 -4.04 -18.09
C MET A 232 5.82 -4.27 -19.17
N ILE A 233 4.54 -4.31 -18.78
CA ILE A 233 3.44 -4.48 -19.74
C ILE A 233 3.38 -3.28 -20.69
N LYS A 234 3.41 -2.04 -20.16
CA LYS A 234 3.39 -0.82 -20.98
C LYS A 234 4.55 -0.79 -21.98
N ALA A 235 5.77 -1.12 -21.55
CA ALA A 235 6.95 -1.13 -22.42
C ALA A 235 6.86 -2.18 -23.53
N ALA A 236 6.35 -3.37 -23.25
CA ALA A 236 6.17 -4.42 -24.24
C ALA A 236 5.04 -4.10 -25.22
N ALA A 237 3.96 -3.50 -24.74
CA ALA A 237 2.83 -3.06 -25.56
C ALA A 237 3.23 -1.91 -26.49
N GLU A 238 3.98 -0.90 -26.02
CA GLU A 238 4.50 0.21 -26.81
C GLU A 238 5.34 -0.26 -28.00
N LYS A 239 6.10 -1.36 -27.82
CA LYS A 239 6.90 -1.98 -28.88
C LYS A 239 6.11 -2.91 -29.80
N GLY A 240 4.81 -3.08 -29.56
CA GLY A 240 3.96 -3.99 -30.35
C GLY A 240 4.25 -5.47 -30.13
N TRP A 241 4.96 -5.85 -29.05
CA TRP A 241 5.29 -7.25 -28.77
C TRP A 241 4.13 -7.99 -28.13
N LEU A 242 3.27 -7.27 -27.37
CA LEU A 242 2.09 -7.80 -26.69
C LEU A 242 0.89 -6.89 -26.95
N ASP A 243 -0.30 -7.47 -26.99
CA ASP A 243 -1.57 -6.72 -26.92
C ASP A 243 -1.80 -6.30 -25.46
N GLU A 244 -1.86 -4.99 -25.21
CA GLU A 244 -1.97 -4.44 -23.86
C GLU A 244 -3.22 -4.93 -23.13
N ARG A 245 -4.40 -4.80 -23.79
CA ARG A 245 -5.68 -5.19 -23.20
C ARG A 245 -5.69 -6.68 -22.83
N GLN A 246 -5.25 -7.53 -23.73
CA GLN A 246 -5.25 -8.97 -23.51
C GLN A 246 -4.32 -9.35 -22.37
N VAL A 247 -3.07 -8.88 -22.34
CA VAL A 247 -2.11 -9.27 -21.32
C VAL A 247 -2.46 -8.70 -19.94
N VAL A 248 -3.03 -7.48 -19.87
CA VAL A 248 -3.53 -6.91 -18.62
C VAL A 248 -4.65 -7.77 -18.05
N MET A 249 -5.66 -8.09 -18.88
CA MET A 249 -6.79 -8.93 -18.46
C MET A 249 -6.34 -10.33 -18.03
N GLU A 250 -5.43 -10.97 -18.77
CA GLU A 250 -4.85 -12.27 -18.39
C GLU A 250 -4.10 -12.20 -17.06
N SER A 251 -3.29 -11.16 -16.85
CA SER A 251 -2.53 -10.97 -15.62
C SER A 251 -3.44 -10.82 -14.40
N LEU A 252 -4.47 -9.98 -14.49
CA LEU A 252 -5.44 -9.76 -13.41
C LEU A 252 -6.31 -11.00 -13.15
N LEU A 253 -6.73 -11.69 -14.21
CA LEU A 253 -7.44 -12.98 -14.08
C LEU A 253 -6.56 -14.05 -13.42
N SER A 254 -5.25 -14.03 -13.64
CA SER A 254 -4.34 -14.97 -12.97
C SER A 254 -4.31 -14.76 -11.45
N LEU A 255 -4.29 -13.49 -11.01
CA LEU A 255 -4.36 -13.14 -9.59
C LEU A 255 -5.71 -13.53 -8.98
N LYS A 256 -6.81 -13.26 -9.70
CA LYS A 256 -8.15 -13.66 -9.28
C LYS A 256 -8.27 -15.18 -9.14
N ARG A 257 -7.75 -15.93 -10.10
CA ARG A 257 -7.71 -17.40 -10.07
C ARG A 257 -6.85 -17.94 -8.93
N ALA A 258 -5.77 -17.25 -8.56
CA ALA A 258 -4.94 -17.60 -7.41
C ALA A 258 -5.68 -17.44 -6.07
N GLY A 259 -6.77 -16.66 -6.01
CA GLY A 259 -7.60 -16.50 -4.83
C GLY A 259 -7.78 -15.05 -4.35
N ALA A 260 -7.26 -14.05 -5.08
CA ALA A 260 -7.43 -12.67 -4.70
C ALA A 260 -8.90 -12.22 -4.73
N ASP A 261 -9.35 -11.56 -3.68
CA ASP A 261 -10.68 -10.93 -3.58
C ASP A 261 -10.63 -9.49 -4.10
N LEU A 262 -9.53 -8.78 -3.82
CA LEU A 262 -9.28 -7.41 -4.25
C LEU A 262 -8.05 -7.35 -5.16
N LEU A 263 -8.14 -6.54 -6.21
CA LEU A 263 -7.02 -6.30 -7.13
C LEU A 263 -6.63 -4.82 -7.07
N ILE A 264 -5.40 -4.55 -6.67
CA ILE A 264 -4.82 -3.21 -6.68
C ILE A 264 -3.92 -3.11 -7.91
N THR A 265 -4.24 -2.22 -8.82
CA THR A 265 -3.52 -2.10 -10.10
C THR A 265 -3.54 -0.67 -10.64
N TYR A 266 -2.50 -0.31 -11.34
CA TYR A 266 -2.42 0.94 -12.10
C TYR A 266 -3.27 0.94 -13.37
N PHE A 267 -3.79 -0.23 -13.80
CA PHE A 267 -4.69 -0.37 -14.94
C PHE A 267 -6.18 -0.23 -14.59
N ALA A 268 -6.53 0.14 -13.35
CA ALA A 268 -7.91 0.10 -12.88
C ALA A 268 -8.88 0.88 -13.79
N GLU A 269 -8.53 2.10 -14.23
CA GLU A 269 -9.38 2.89 -15.13
C GLU A 269 -9.52 2.26 -16.52
N ASP A 270 -8.42 1.71 -17.07
CA ASP A 270 -8.46 1.01 -18.36
C ASP A 270 -9.33 -0.25 -18.29
N VAL A 271 -9.19 -1.02 -17.19
CA VAL A 271 -9.97 -2.24 -16.98
C VAL A 271 -11.46 -1.93 -16.84
N CYS A 272 -11.86 -0.93 -16.04
CA CYS A 272 -13.26 -0.52 -15.94
C CYS A 272 -13.82 -0.16 -17.32
N ARG A 273 -13.12 0.65 -18.10
CA ARG A 273 -13.52 1.00 -19.47
C ARG A 273 -13.67 -0.23 -20.36
N TRP A 274 -12.72 -1.18 -20.33
CA TRP A 274 -12.76 -2.39 -21.16
C TRP A 274 -13.86 -3.38 -20.79
N LEU A 275 -14.31 -3.36 -19.52
CA LEU A 275 -15.42 -4.18 -19.06
C LEU A 275 -16.79 -3.61 -19.47
N ASP A 276 -16.88 -2.30 -19.70
CA ASP A 276 -18.10 -1.62 -20.18
C ASP A 276 -18.29 -1.71 -21.71
N GLU A 277 -17.24 -2.06 -22.47
CA GLU A 277 -17.25 -2.32 -23.92
C GLU A 277 -17.76 -3.72 -24.28
#